data_217b3a371223b57866b76cacdf5757a1
#
_entry.id   217b3a371223b57866b76cacdf5757a1
#
_cell.length_a   1.000
_cell.length_b   1.000
_cell.length_c   1.000
_cell.angle_alpha   90.00
_cell.angle_beta   90.00
_cell.angle_gamma   90.00
#
_symmetry.space_group_name_H-M   'P 1'
#
loop_
_entity.id
_entity.type
_entity.pdbx_description
1 polymer ?
#
loop_
_entity_poly.entity_id
_entity_poly.type
_entity_poly.pdbx_seq_one_letter_code
_entity_poly.pdbx_strand_id
1 'polypeptide(L)'
;MKKRSLYLDCHTGISGDMVVAALLDAGADREVLENVLKSIPVSGFEIAISRVQKAALSACDFRVILDAAHENHDHDMKYLYGKEESHAHGGHFHSEESHTYGEHSRSEESHTHGEHHHHEHRGLAEIYSIIDGTNMLDSARTLAKKIFRILAEAEAKAHGVPVEEVHFHEVGALDSIVDIIAAAACVDNLGVDEVIIPALWGG
;
A
#
# COMPACT_ATOMS: atom_id res chain seq x y z
N MET A 1 27.88 10.67 -23.24
CA MET A 1 26.51 10.15 -23.51
C MET A 1 25.52 11.25 -23.18
N LYS A 2 24.39 11.38 -23.90
CA LYS A 2 23.31 12.29 -23.49
C LYS A 2 22.64 11.72 -22.25
N LYS A 3 22.50 12.50 -21.18
CA LYS A 3 21.77 12.16 -19.97
C LYS A 3 20.29 12.02 -20.29
N ARG A 4 19.65 10.95 -19.83
CA ARG A 4 18.21 10.72 -19.96
C ARG A 4 17.52 11.15 -18.69
N SER A 5 16.73 12.20 -18.75
CA SER A 5 15.97 12.73 -17.61
C SER A 5 14.50 12.37 -17.74
N LEU A 6 13.91 11.89 -16.65
CA LEU A 6 12.47 11.68 -16.49
C LEU A 6 11.89 12.88 -15.74
N TYR A 7 10.89 13.52 -16.33
CA TYR A 7 10.16 14.61 -15.70
C TYR A 7 8.79 14.10 -15.25
N LEU A 8 8.51 14.17 -13.94
CA LEU A 8 7.24 13.77 -13.36
C LEU A 8 6.44 15.02 -12.96
N ASP A 9 5.30 15.22 -13.62
CA ASP A 9 4.32 16.24 -13.24
C ASP A 9 3.30 15.65 -12.26
N CYS A 10 3.46 15.98 -10.98
CA CYS A 10 2.67 15.41 -9.88
C CYS A 10 1.66 16.42 -9.29
N HIS A 11 1.18 17.38 -10.10
CA HIS A 11 0.25 18.42 -9.63
C HIS A 11 -1.10 17.89 -9.10
N THR A 12 -1.53 16.73 -9.55
CA THR A 12 -2.80 16.10 -9.12
C THR A 12 -2.60 14.90 -8.19
N GLY A 13 -1.41 14.78 -7.62
CA GLY A 13 -1.02 13.61 -6.85
C GLY A 13 -0.40 12.52 -7.73
N ILE A 14 0.10 11.47 -7.08
CA ILE A 14 0.77 10.34 -7.70
C ILE A 14 0.58 9.11 -6.80
N SER A 15 0.27 7.95 -7.41
CA SER A 15 0.27 6.65 -6.73
C SER A 15 1.25 5.70 -7.42
N GLY A 16 1.58 4.58 -6.78
CA GLY A 16 2.55 3.62 -7.29
C GLY A 16 2.12 3.02 -8.63
N ASP A 17 0.88 2.55 -8.72
CA ASP A 17 0.26 2.01 -9.94
C ASP A 17 0.24 3.03 -11.10
N MET A 18 -0.04 4.31 -10.82
CA MET A 18 0.01 5.39 -11.81
C MET A 18 1.43 5.62 -12.33
N VAL A 19 2.44 5.55 -11.46
CA VAL A 19 3.85 5.66 -11.88
C VAL A 19 4.23 4.53 -12.81
N VAL A 20 3.93 3.29 -12.45
CA VAL A 20 4.25 2.11 -13.28
C VAL A 20 3.54 2.21 -14.63
N ALA A 21 2.25 2.55 -14.65
CA ALA A 21 1.48 2.73 -15.87
C ALA A 21 2.08 3.81 -16.78
N ALA A 22 2.48 4.97 -16.21
CA ALA A 22 3.12 6.05 -16.95
C ALA A 22 4.49 5.66 -17.50
N LEU A 23 5.29 4.90 -16.75
CA LEU A 23 6.59 4.41 -17.21
C LEU A 23 6.46 3.40 -18.37
N LEU A 24 5.43 2.56 -18.35
CA LEU A 24 5.08 1.67 -19.46
C LEU A 24 4.67 2.48 -20.70
N ASP A 25 3.86 3.52 -20.55
CA ASP A 25 3.49 4.42 -21.67
C ASP A 25 4.69 5.24 -22.17
N ALA A 26 5.68 5.51 -21.31
CA ALA A 26 6.95 6.14 -21.69
C ALA A 26 7.91 5.19 -22.43
N GLY A 27 7.58 3.91 -22.55
CA GLY A 27 8.30 2.92 -23.34
C GLY A 27 9.12 1.93 -22.52
N ALA A 28 8.87 1.78 -21.21
CA ALA A 28 9.42 0.65 -20.45
C ALA A 28 8.95 -0.69 -21.04
N ASP A 29 9.85 -1.66 -21.11
CA ASP A 29 9.57 -2.97 -21.68
C ASP A 29 8.68 -3.78 -20.73
N ARG A 30 7.44 -4.04 -21.18
CA ARG A 30 6.45 -4.80 -20.45
C ARG A 30 6.92 -6.23 -20.14
N GLU A 31 7.60 -6.90 -21.06
CA GLU A 31 8.06 -8.28 -20.84
C GLU A 31 9.14 -8.33 -19.75
N VAL A 32 10.05 -7.37 -19.73
CA VAL A 32 11.04 -7.21 -18.66
C VAL A 32 10.35 -7.01 -17.33
N LEU A 33 9.37 -6.10 -17.25
CA LEU A 33 8.60 -5.86 -16.03
C LEU A 33 7.88 -7.13 -15.55
N GLU A 34 7.13 -7.81 -16.43
CA GLU A 34 6.40 -9.03 -16.06
C GLU A 34 7.34 -10.14 -15.56
N ASN A 35 8.54 -10.26 -16.12
CA ASN A 35 9.53 -11.25 -15.68
C ASN A 35 10.08 -10.91 -14.28
N VAL A 36 10.31 -9.63 -13.98
CA VAL A 36 10.69 -9.18 -12.64
C VAL A 36 9.58 -9.50 -11.63
N LEU A 37 8.33 -9.13 -11.93
CA LEU A 37 7.19 -9.30 -11.03
C LEU A 37 6.89 -10.78 -10.76
N LYS A 38 6.99 -11.66 -11.75
CA LYS A 38 6.85 -13.13 -11.58
C LYS A 38 7.93 -13.74 -10.69
N SER A 39 9.05 -13.06 -10.51
CA SER A 39 10.18 -13.54 -9.69
C SER A 39 10.13 -13.08 -8.24
N ILE A 40 9.17 -12.21 -7.87
CA ILE A 40 8.99 -11.75 -6.49
C ILE A 40 8.69 -12.97 -5.60
N PRO A 41 9.46 -13.21 -4.52
CA PRO A 41 9.38 -14.44 -3.72
C PRO A 41 8.25 -14.40 -2.68
N VAL A 42 7.12 -13.79 -3.02
CA VAL A 42 5.90 -13.75 -2.22
C VAL A 42 4.70 -14.05 -3.09
N SER A 43 3.67 -14.64 -2.51
CA SER A 43 2.39 -14.95 -3.16
C SER A 43 1.30 -14.02 -2.63
N GLY A 44 0.10 -14.12 -3.20
CA GLY A 44 -1.06 -13.36 -2.72
C GLY A 44 -1.39 -12.15 -3.58
N PHE A 45 -0.79 -12.02 -4.77
CA PHE A 45 -1.12 -10.97 -5.72
C PHE A 45 -1.10 -11.48 -7.17
N GLU A 46 -1.86 -10.78 -8.00
CA GLU A 46 -1.84 -10.90 -9.46
C GLU A 46 -1.65 -9.52 -10.10
N ILE A 47 -1.10 -9.49 -11.31
CA ILE A 47 -0.87 -8.24 -12.04
C ILE A 47 -1.81 -8.16 -13.24
N ALA A 48 -2.49 -7.03 -13.37
CA ALA A 48 -3.27 -6.68 -14.56
C ALA A 48 -2.68 -5.45 -15.25
N ILE A 49 -2.33 -5.60 -16.53
CA ILE A 49 -1.85 -4.50 -17.39
C ILE A 49 -2.80 -4.40 -18.57
N SER A 50 -3.51 -3.29 -18.68
CA SER A 50 -4.52 -3.06 -19.70
C SER A 50 -4.43 -1.65 -20.32
N ARG A 51 -5.32 -1.37 -21.27
CA ARG A 51 -5.48 -0.02 -21.84
C ARG A 51 -6.84 0.54 -21.43
N VAL A 52 -6.84 1.78 -20.97
CA VAL A 52 -8.06 2.49 -20.58
C VAL A 52 -8.20 3.80 -21.33
N GLN A 53 -9.44 4.27 -21.49
CA GLN A 53 -9.70 5.59 -22.04
C GLN A 53 -9.94 6.59 -20.90
N LYS A 54 -9.09 7.60 -20.79
CA LYS A 54 -9.21 8.70 -19.83
C LYS A 54 -9.27 10.01 -20.61
N ALA A 55 -10.37 10.76 -20.54
CA ALA A 55 -10.56 12.04 -21.24
C ALA A 55 -10.14 11.97 -22.72
N ALA A 56 -10.58 10.93 -23.44
CA ALA A 56 -10.26 10.64 -24.84
C ALA A 56 -8.77 10.26 -25.12
N LEU A 57 -7.94 10.12 -24.11
CA LEU A 57 -6.58 9.59 -24.24
C LEU A 57 -6.57 8.10 -23.90
N SER A 58 -5.87 7.31 -24.72
CA SER A 58 -5.58 5.91 -24.42
C SER A 58 -4.36 5.86 -23.49
N ALA A 59 -4.54 5.40 -22.28
CA ALA A 59 -3.50 5.31 -21.27
C ALA A 59 -3.29 3.85 -20.81
N CYS A 60 -2.09 3.52 -20.36
CA CYS A 60 -1.82 2.27 -19.67
C CYS A 60 -2.55 2.28 -18.32
N ASP A 61 -3.02 1.11 -17.91
CA ASP A 61 -3.57 0.84 -16.60
C ASP A 61 -2.80 -0.33 -16.01
N PHE A 62 -2.16 -0.11 -14.89
CA PHE A 62 -1.42 -1.12 -14.14
C PHE A 62 -2.11 -1.32 -12.80
N ARG A 63 -2.34 -2.54 -12.40
CA ARG A 63 -2.97 -2.85 -11.11
C ARG A 63 -2.35 -4.08 -10.47
N VAL A 64 -2.12 -3.98 -9.18
CA VAL A 64 -1.85 -5.12 -8.29
C VAL A 64 -3.18 -5.55 -7.69
N ILE A 65 -3.57 -6.79 -7.91
CA ILE A 65 -4.80 -7.38 -7.41
C ILE A 65 -4.40 -8.33 -6.29
N LEU A 66 -4.80 -8.02 -5.07
CA LEU A 66 -4.52 -8.84 -3.89
C LEU A 66 -5.56 -9.96 -3.77
N ASP A 67 -5.17 -11.11 -3.26
CA ASP A 67 -6.12 -12.14 -2.86
C ASP A 67 -6.84 -11.76 -1.55
N ALA A 68 -7.92 -12.50 -1.22
CA ALA A 68 -8.75 -12.19 -0.06
C ALA A 68 -8.00 -12.24 1.30
N ALA A 69 -6.86 -12.93 1.36
CA ALA A 69 -6.04 -13.00 2.57
C ALA A 69 -5.14 -11.78 2.76
N HIS A 70 -4.86 -11.05 1.66
CA HIS A 70 -3.96 -9.89 1.62
C HIS A 70 -4.71 -8.59 1.28
N GLU A 71 -6.05 -8.64 1.10
CA GLU A 71 -6.85 -7.44 0.90
C GLU A 71 -6.65 -6.49 2.08
N ASN A 72 -6.23 -5.26 1.77
CA ASN A 72 -6.15 -4.18 2.73
C ASN A 72 -7.57 -3.82 3.16
N HIS A 73 -8.00 -4.29 4.32
CA HIS A 73 -9.18 -3.73 4.95
C HIS A 73 -8.79 -2.36 5.52
N ASP A 74 -9.22 -1.30 4.85
CA ASP A 74 -9.09 0.10 5.26
C ASP A 74 -9.80 0.32 6.60
N HIS A 75 -9.17 -0.12 7.70
CA HIS A 75 -9.69 0.11 9.05
C HIS A 75 -9.54 1.57 9.49
N ASP A 76 -8.66 2.35 8.85
CA ASP A 76 -8.37 3.73 9.25
C ASP A 76 -9.39 4.75 8.72
N MET A 77 -10.18 4.42 7.69
CA MET A 77 -11.26 5.29 7.21
C MET A 77 -12.30 5.58 8.30
N LYS A 78 -12.52 4.67 9.26
CA LYS A 78 -13.41 4.92 10.40
C LYS A 78 -12.84 5.93 11.38
N TYR A 79 -11.52 6.08 11.47
CA TYR A 79 -10.88 7.09 12.31
C TYR A 79 -10.97 8.48 11.68
N LEU A 80 -10.84 8.59 10.36
CA LEU A 80 -10.87 9.87 9.63
C LEU A 80 -12.28 10.43 9.46
N TYR A 81 -13.30 9.57 9.30
CA TYR A 81 -14.68 10.01 9.05
C TYR A 81 -15.60 9.96 10.27
N GLY A 82 -15.10 9.58 11.46
CA GLY A 82 -15.89 9.52 12.68
C GLY A 82 -16.97 8.41 12.63
N LYS A 83 -17.37 7.89 13.76
CA LYS A 83 -18.56 7.04 13.87
C LYS A 83 -19.78 7.89 13.51
N GLU A 84 -20.46 7.58 12.41
CA GLU A 84 -21.86 7.98 12.29
C GLU A 84 -22.64 7.24 13.37
N GLU A 85 -22.92 7.94 14.47
CA GLU A 85 -23.93 7.49 15.43
C GLU A 85 -25.29 7.59 14.72
N SER A 86 -25.79 6.44 14.28
CA SER A 86 -27.17 6.33 13.84
C SER A 86 -28.09 6.53 15.04
N HIS A 87 -28.48 7.77 15.30
CA HIS A 87 -29.57 8.08 16.22
C HIS A 87 -30.91 7.62 15.58
N ALA A 88 -31.26 6.37 15.82
CA ALA A 88 -32.62 5.94 15.64
C ALA A 88 -33.47 6.55 16.78
N HIS A 89 -34.22 7.60 16.48
CA HIS A 89 -35.27 8.09 17.33
C HIS A 89 -36.41 7.04 17.40
N GLY A 90 -36.35 6.18 18.40
CA GLY A 90 -37.45 5.35 18.83
C GLY A 90 -38.05 5.99 20.10
N GLY A 91 -39.19 6.67 19.96
CA GLY A 91 -39.94 7.17 21.09
C GLY A 91 -40.46 6.01 21.95
N HIS A 92 -40.21 6.06 23.26
CA HIS A 92 -40.87 5.20 24.18
C HIS A 92 -41.50 6.02 25.33
N PHE A 93 -42.78 5.75 25.49
CA PHE A 93 -43.68 6.16 26.55
C PHE A 93 -43.19 5.71 27.94
N HIS A 94 -43.38 6.58 28.94
CA HIS A 94 -43.23 6.27 30.33
C HIS A 94 -44.31 5.28 30.83
N SER A 95 -43.89 4.30 31.63
CA SER A 95 -44.69 3.71 32.69
C SER A 95 -43.75 3.36 33.85
N GLU A 96 -44.01 3.95 34.99
CA GLU A 96 -43.42 3.63 36.30
C GLU A 96 -43.92 2.25 36.75
N GLU A 97 -43.05 1.42 37.33
CA GLU A 97 -43.33 0.69 38.57
C GLU A 97 -42.15 -0.20 39.01
N SER A 98 -41.79 0.08 40.25
CA SER A 98 -41.38 -0.74 41.43
C SER A 98 -40.33 -1.85 41.30
N HIS A 99 -39.44 -1.73 42.28
CA HIS A 99 -38.36 -2.56 42.77
C HIS A 99 -38.69 -4.02 43.05
N THR A 100 -37.77 -4.94 42.76
CA THR A 100 -37.40 -6.04 43.67
C THR A 100 -35.97 -6.51 43.39
N TYR A 101 -35.22 -6.69 44.47
CA TYR A 101 -33.88 -7.30 44.51
C TYR A 101 -33.95 -8.79 44.20
N GLY A 102 -33.06 -9.31 43.38
CA GLY A 102 -32.88 -10.73 43.13
C GLY A 102 -31.41 -11.04 42.75
N GLU A 103 -30.83 -11.92 43.54
CA GLU A 103 -29.44 -12.33 43.54
C GLU A 103 -28.96 -13.03 42.29
N HIS A 104 -27.72 -12.81 42.00
CA HIS A 104 -26.74 -13.43 41.13
C HIS A 104 -26.82 -14.87 40.76
N SER A 105 -26.70 -15.16 39.47
CA SER A 105 -25.92 -16.30 39.01
C SER A 105 -24.97 -15.84 37.91
N ARG A 106 -23.67 -16.05 38.16
CA ARG A 106 -22.53 -15.78 37.31
C ARG A 106 -22.51 -16.85 36.22
N SER A 107 -22.97 -16.54 35.03
CA SER A 107 -22.72 -17.33 33.84
C SER A 107 -21.42 -16.86 33.20
N GLU A 108 -20.40 -17.71 33.18
CA GLU A 108 -19.18 -17.55 32.40
C GLU A 108 -19.57 -17.65 30.92
N GLU A 109 -19.75 -16.53 30.27
CA GLU A 109 -19.82 -16.49 28.81
C GLU A 109 -18.41 -16.60 28.28
N SER A 110 -18.13 -17.74 27.66
CA SER A 110 -16.91 -17.98 26.89
C SER A 110 -16.88 -16.99 25.73
N HIS A 111 -16.03 -15.98 25.84
CA HIS A 111 -15.67 -15.13 24.71
C HIS A 111 -14.91 -15.99 23.70
N THR A 112 -15.60 -16.39 22.64
CA THR A 112 -14.94 -16.87 21.43
C THR A 112 -14.10 -15.73 20.91
N HIS A 113 -12.79 -15.89 21.00
CA HIS A 113 -11.83 -15.01 20.34
C HIS A 113 -12.14 -15.02 18.84
N GLY A 114 -12.68 -13.89 18.34
CA GLY A 114 -12.71 -13.62 16.91
C GLY A 114 -11.30 -13.76 16.35
N GLU A 115 -11.17 -14.42 15.22
CA GLU A 115 -9.92 -14.55 14.48
C GLU A 115 -9.37 -13.14 14.24
N HIS A 116 -8.34 -12.79 14.98
CA HIS A 116 -7.56 -11.59 14.70
C HIS A 116 -6.81 -11.89 13.39
N HIS A 117 -7.31 -11.35 12.29
CA HIS A 117 -6.53 -11.24 11.07
C HIS A 117 -5.28 -10.43 11.40
N HIS A 118 -4.16 -11.12 11.53
CA HIS A 118 -2.85 -10.51 11.71
C HIS A 118 -2.53 -9.74 10.42
N HIS A 119 -2.64 -8.41 10.45
CA HIS A 119 -1.99 -7.57 9.47
C HIS A 119 -0.49 -7.85 9.58
N GLU A 120 0.11 -8.36 8.51
CA GLU A 120 1.55 -8.58 8.43
C GLU A 120 2.24 -7.21 8.34
N HIS A 121 2.56 -6.64 9.50
CA HIS A 121 3.39 -5.45 9.57
C HIS A 121 4.83 -5.84 9.25
N ARG A 122 5.25 -5.59 8.01
CA ARG A 122 6.60 -5.91 7.55
C ARG A 122 7.59 -4.84 7.98
N GLY A 123 8.71 -5.29 8.53
CA GLY A 123 9.86 -4.41 8.81
C GLY A 123 10.75 -4.21 7.59
N LEU A 124 11.63 -3.21 7.65
CA LEU A 124 12.55 -2.89 6.55
C LEU A 124 13.44 -4.07 6.14
N ALA A 125 13.89 -4.90 7.10
CA ALA A 125 14.72 -6.07 6.83
C ALA A 125 13.98 -7.14 6.01
N GLU A 126 12.70 -7.36 6.29
CA GLU A 126 11.87 -8.31 5.55
C GLU A 126 11.63 -7.84 4.12
N ILE A 127 11.30 -6.55 3.95
CA ILE A 127 11.12 -5.94 2.61
C ILE A 127 12.42 -6.05 1.80
N TYR A 128 13.58 -5.81 2.43
CA TYR A 128 14.87 -5.98 1.76
C TYR A 128 15.12 -7.44 1.34
N SER A 129 14.70 -8.41 2.15
CA SER A 129 14.79 -9.83 1.78
C SER A 129 13.94 -10.15 0.54
N ILE A 130 12.73 -9.58 0.44
CA ILE A 130 11.87 -9.72 -0.75
C ILE A 130 12.55 -9.12 -1.98
N ILE A 131 13.07 -7.90 -1.86
CA ILE A 131 13.78 -7.21 -2.95
C ILE A 131 15.03 -8.01 -3.39
N ASP A 132 15.80 -8.56 -2.44
CA ASP A 132 16.99 -9.36 -2.72
C ASP A 132 16.67 -10.68 -3.40
N GLY A 133 15.53 -11.30 -3.05
CA GLY A 133 15.04 -12.51 -3.67
C GLY A 133 14.45 -12.32 -5.07
N THR A 134 14.16 -11.07 -5.46
CA THR A 134 13.57 -10.75 -6.77
C THR A 134 14.66 -10.71 -7.87
N ASN A 135 14.39 -11.33 -9.01
CA ASN A 135 15.31 -11.34 -10.15
C ASN A 135 15.24 -10.03 -10.95
N MET A 136 16.04 -9.06 -10.56
CA MET A 136 16.14 -7.74 -11.19
C MET A 136 17.60 -7.28 -11.28
N LEU A 137 17.88 -6.26 -12.09
CA LEU A 137 19.21 -5.66 -12.19
C LEU A 137 19.59 -4.99 -10.85
N ASP A 138 20.89 -4.93 -10.54
CA ASP A 138 21.39 -4.37 -9.29
C ASP A 138 21.10 -2.88 -9.13
N SER A 139 21.02 -2.15 -10.24
CA SER A 139 20.59 -0.74 -10.28
C SER A 139 19.13 -0.56 -9.84
N ALA A 140 18.21 -1.38 -10.38
CA ALA A 140 16.81 -1.40 -9.97
C ALA A 140 16.65 -1.83 -8.51
N ARG A 141 17.38 -2.87 -8.07
CA ARG A 141 17.43 -3.34 -6.69
C ARG A 141 17.87 -2.24 -5.73
N THR A 142 18.93 -1.53 -6.08
CA THR A 142 19.46 -0.41 -5.29
C THR A 142 18.45 0.71 -5.19
N LEU A 143 17.75 1.03 -6.28
CA LEU A 143 16.71 2.07 -6.32
C LEU A 143 15.53 1.69 -5.42
N ALA A 144 15.00 0.46 -5.54
CA ALA A 144 13.90 -0.02 -4.70
C ALA A 144 14.25 0.06 -3.20
N LYS A 145 15.43 -0.44 -2.81
CA LYS A 145 15.90 -0.36 -1.43
C LYS A 145 16.06 1.07 -0.93
N LYS A 146 16.54 1.99 -1.79
CA LYS A 146 16.68 3.41 -1.45
C LYS A 146 15.32 4.05 -1.17
N ILE A 147 14.29 3.73 -1.96
CA ILE A 147 12.92 4.23 -1.74
C ILE A 147 12.43 3.77 -0.38
N PHE A 148 12.50 2.47 -0.07
CA PHE A 148 12.08 1.95 1.24
C PHE A 148 12.90 2.50 2.41
N ARG A 149 14.19 2.77 2.21
CA ARG A 149 15.02 3.42 3.24
C ARG A 149 14.53 4.82 3.57
N ILE A 150 14.19 5.63 2.56
CA ILE A 150 13.64 6.99 2.73
C ILE A 150 12.30 6.93 3.46
N LEU A 151 11.43 5.99 3.10
CA LEU A 151 10.15 5.78 3.78
C LEU A 151 10.35 5.37 5.24
N ALA A 152 11.25 4.41 5.50
CA ALA A 152 11.56 3.98 6.86
C ALA A 152 12.13 5.11 7.73
N GLU A 153 12.96 5.98 7.18
CA GLU A 153 13.48 7.15 7.89
C GLU A 153 12.38 8.17 8.21
N ALA A 154 11.40 8.32 7.34
CA ALA A 154 10.23 9.18 7.59
C ALA A 154 9.33 8.60 8.68
N GLU A 155 9.00 7.31 8.62
CA GLU A 155 8.23 6.59 9.64
C GLU A 155 8.94 6.60 11.00
N ALA A 156 10.23 6.28 11.03
CA ALA A 156 11.05 6.33 12.24
C ALA A 156 10.96 7.68 12.94
N LYS A 157 11.03 8.76 12.15
CA LYS A 157 10.91 10.13 12.66
C LYS A 157 9.50 10.43 13.16
N ALA A 158 8.47 9.98 12.47
CA ALA A 158 7.07 10.20 12.84
C ALA A 158 6.72 9.48 14.14
N HIS A 159 7.17 8.24 14.29
CA HIS A 159 6.89 7.39 15.46
C HIS A 159 7.89 7.54 16.60
N GLY A 160 9.03 8.20 16.39
CA GLY A 160 10.07 8.39 17.39
C GLY A 160 10.82 7.09 17.77
N VAL A 161 10.94 6.17 16.82
CA VAL A 161 11.63 4.88 16.97
C VAL A 161 12.88 4.79 16.10
N PRO A 162 13.86 3.89 16.41
CA PRO A 162 14.95 3.59 15.49
C PRO A 162 14.45 3.04 14.15
N VAL A 163 15.16 3.30 13.06
CA VAL A 163 14.76 2.85 11.71
C VAL A 163 14.65 1.32 11.61
N GLU A 164 15.45 0.61 12.38
CA GLU A 164 15.49 -0.85 12.45
C GLU A 164 14.24 -1.44 13.15
N GLU A 165 13.53 -0.63 13.94
CA GLU A 165 12.30 -1.00 14.65
C GLU A 165 11.03 -0.53 13.94
N VAL A 166 11.18 0.09 12.77
CA VAL A 166 10.02 0.53 11.98
C VAL A 166 9.24 -0.68 11.45
N HIS A 167 7.96 -0.67 11.70
CA HIS A 167 6.98 -1.53 11.05
C HIS A 167 6.09 -0.67 10.16
N PHE A 168 6.10 -0.94 8.87
CA PHE A 168 5.27 -0.21 7.93
C PHE A 168 3.81 -0.64 8.08
N HIS A 169 2.92 0.33 8.21
CA HIS A 169 1.48 0.10 8.29
C HIS A 169 0.89 -0.07 6.87
N GLU A 170 0.89 0.99 6.08
CA GLU A 170 0.33 0.97 4.71
C GLU A 170 1.38 0.58 3.67
N VAL A 171 2.56 1.20 3.73
CA VAL A 171 3.63 1.01 2.72
C VAL A 171 4.30 -0.37 2.81
N GLY A 172 4.10 -1.10 3.90
CA GLY A 172 4.48 -2.51 4.06
C GLY A 172 3.48 -3.50 3.45
N ALA A 173 2.35 -3.02 2.97
CA ALA A 173 1.38 -3.82 2.26
C ALA A 173 1.95 -4.36 0.93
N LEU A 174 1.46 -5.50 0.51
CA LEU A 174 2.04 -6.24 -0.61
C LEU A 174 1.94 -5.48 -1.94
N ASP A 175 0.86 -4.75 -2.18
CA ASP A 175 0.66 -3.89 -3.35
C ASP A 175 1.72 -2.78 -3.43
N SER A 176 1.99 -2.09 -2.34
CA SER A 176 3.02 -1.04 -2.27
C SER A 176 4.42 -1.60 -2.54
N ILE A 177 4.74 -2.80 -2.03
CA ILE A 177 6.02 -3.46 -2.29
C ILE A 177 6.15 -3.78 -3.77
N VAL A 178 5.11 -4.33 -4.39
CA VAL A 178 5.07 -4.68 -5.81
C VAL A 178 5.19 -3.42 -6.67
N ASP A 179 4.48 -2.35 -6.36
CA ASP A 179 4.53 -1.07 -7.06
C ASP A 179 5.93 -0.45 -7.06
N ILE A 180 6.60 -0.44 -5.91
CA ILE A 180 7.95 0.12 -5.79
C ILE A 180 8.97 -0.72 -6.56
N ILE A 181 8.89 -2.06 -6.50
CA ILE A 181 9.72 -2.95 -7.30
C ILE A 181 9.48 -2.74 -8.79
N ALA A 182 8.21 -2.65 -9.22
CA ALA A 182 7.81 -2.41 -10.59
C ALA A 182 8.33 -1.06 -11.12
N ALA A 183 8.14 0.01 -10.34
CA ALA A 183 8.62 1.35 -10.70
C ALA A 183 10.15 1.38 -10.84
N ALA A 184 10.88 0.77 -9.90
CA ALA A 184 12.34 0.69 -9.96
C ALA A 184 12.83 -0.08 -11.19
N ALA A 185 12.18 -1.21 -11.53
CA ALA A 185 12.50 -2.00 -12.72
C ALA A 185 12.23 -1.21 -14.02
N CYS A 186 11.11 -0.48 -14.09
CA CYS A 186 10.78 0.35 -15.26
C CYS A 186 11.75 1.52 -15.43
N VAL A 187 12.10 2.23 -14.35
CA VAL A 187 13.07 3.35 -14.37
C VAL A 187 14.43 2.88 -14.88
N ASP A 188 14.89 1.73 -14.37
CA ASP A 188 16.15 1.12 -14.80
C ASP A 188 16.10 0.70 -16.28
N ASN A 189 15.04 0.00 -16.68
CA ASN A 189 14.85 -0.46 -18.07
C ASN A 189 14.80 0.70 -19.07
N LEU A 190 14.21 1.84 -18.70
CA LEU A 190 14.24 3.06 -19.51
C LEU A 190 15.62 3.71 -19.57
N GLY A 191 16.56 3.30 -18.72
CA GLY A 191 17.90 3.90 -18.63
C GLY A 191 17.83 5.36 -18.19
N VAL A 192 17.01 5.66 -17.19
CA VAL A 192 16.86 7.01 -16.63
C VAL A 192 18.04 7.33 -15.73
N ASP A 193 18.75 8.42 -16.03
CA ASP A 193 19.89 8.91 -15.24
C ASP A 193 19.45 9.90 -14.14
N GLU A 194 18.29 10.55 -14.32
CA GLU A 194 17.80 11.60 -13.41
C GLU A 194 16.28 11.69 -13.43
N VAL A 195 15.69 11.87 -12.26
CA VAL A 195 14.27 12.14 -12.09
C VAL A 195 14.10 13.57 -11.57
N ILE A 196 13.26 14.35 -12.25
CA ILE A 196 12.95 15.73 -11.93
C ILE A 196 11.49 15.83 -11.53
N ILE A 197 11.23 16.30 -10.31
CA ILE A 197 9.90 16.54 -9.78
C ILE A 197 9.83 17.99 -9.34
N PRO A 198 9.13 18.88 -10.08
CA PRO A 198 9.16 20.32 -9.81
C PRO A 198 8.36 20.68 -8.54
N ALA A 199 7.25 19.99 -8.30
CA ALA A 199 6.42 20.18 -7.12
C ALA A 199 5.66 18.88 -6.80
N LEU A 200 5.52 18.58 -5.50
CA LEU A 200 4.61 17.58 -4.97
C LEU A 200 3.53 18.33 -4.19
N TRP A 201 2.29 18.04 -4.47
CA TRP A 201 1.16 18.51 -3.68
C TRP A 201 0.77 17.35 -2.74
N GLY A 202 1.00 17.57 -1.46
CA GLY A 202 0.48 16.69 -0.42
C GLY A 202 -1.00 17.02 -0.20
N GLY A 203 -1.81 15.98 -0.04
CA GLY A 203 -3.23 16.11 0.32
C GLY A 203 -3.41 16.63 1.75
#